data_2cf714d11c3d0d5aa87c57f005fefbeb
#
_entry.id   2cf714d11c3d0d5aa87c57f005fefbeb
#
_cell.length_a   1.000
_cell.length_b   1.000
_cell.length_c   1.000
_cell.angle_alpha   90.00
_cell.angle_beta   90.00
_cell.angle_gamma   90.00
#
_symmetry.space_group_name_H-M   'P 1'
#
loop_
_entity.id
_entity.type
_entity.pdbx_description
1 polymer ?
#
loop_
_entity_poly.entity_id
_entity_poly.type
_entity_poly.pdbx_seq_one_letter_code
_entity_poly.pdbx_strand_id
1 'polypeptide(L)'
;MAKFINPFSDIGFKRIFGQEFSKPLLMSFLNSLLVGEKTIVDITFLDKEQPAIYDEDRSLIYDIYCKTTDDEHIIVEMQNREQPYFKKRSVYYISEAISRQGERGAEWRYAIKAVYLVAFLNFSLPDIGDSFRTDVALMDMKTGRLFSNDLRLIYLQLPHFVKEVVECDNDFDRWIYVLKNMEALNRLPWAAKNSVFERLSQIADISSLSKEERMKYDEGIRKYRDTLCVMDGAYLKGIAEGMEKGIAEGMEKGIAEGMEKGIAEGVLQTARNMKVCGVSISDIQKFTGLSEETIKGL
;
A
#
# COMPACT_ATOMS: atom_id res chain seq x y z
N MET A 1 1.75 -29.00 -5.91
CA MET A 1 0.88 -27.98 -6.53
C MET A 1 0.03 -27.38 -5.42
N ALA A 2 -0.24 -26.07 -5.46
CA ALA A 2 -1.16 -25.44 -4.51
C ALA A 2 -2.54 -26.11 -4.62
N LYS A 3 -3.19 -26.31 -3.48
CA LYS A 3 -4.53 -26.87 -3.40
C LYS A 3 -5.58 -25.80 -3.69
N PHE A 4 -5.34 -24.60 -3.18
CA PHE A 4 -6.26 -23.47 -3.29
C PHE A 4 -5.76 -22.41 -4.27
N ILE A 5 -6.71 -21.67 -4.84
CA ILE A 5 -6.42 -20.53 -5.71
C ILE A 5 -5.69 -19.45 -4.91
N ASN A 6 -4.87 -18.65 -5.61
CA ASN A 6 -4.28 -17.45 -5.02
C ASN A 6 -5.36 -16.35 -4.95
N PRO A 7 -5.79 -15.90 -3.75
CA PRO A 7 -6.83 -14.89 -3.60
C PRO A 7 -6.40 -13.48 -4.06
N PHE A 8 -5.10 -13.25 -4.24
CA PHE A 8 -4.55 -11.97 -4.72
C PHE A 8 -4.32 -11.95 -6.23
N SER A 9 -4.70 -13.00 -6.95
CA SER A 9 -4.87 -12.92 -8.40
C SER A 9 -6.25 -12.31 -8.73
N ASP A 10 -6.36 -11.55 -9.83
CA ASP A 10 -7.64 -10.95 -10.24
C ASP A 10 -8.77 -12.00 -10.34
N ILE A 11 -8.47 -13.14 -10.94
CA ILE A 11 -9.44 -14.24 -11.07
C ILE A 11 -9.77 -14.86 -9.70
N GLY A 12 -8.78 -15.08 -8.84
CA GLY A 12 -8.98 -15.64 -7.51
C GLY A 12 -9.80 -14.73 -6.63
N PHE A 13 -9.51 -13.44 -6.62
CA PHE A 13 -10.24 -12.45 -5.85
C PHE A 13 -11.70 -12.36 -6.27
N LYS A 14 -11.95 -12.22 -7.58
CA LYS A 14 -13.30 -12.17 -8.15
C LYS A 14 -14.08 -13.47 -7.94
N ARG A 15 -13.42 -14.63 -7.92
CA ARG A 15 -14.07 -15.89 -7.61
C ARG A 15 -14.51 -15.99 -6.15
N ILE A 16 -13.67 -15.53 -5.22
CA ILE A 16 -13.97 -15.59 -3.79
C ILE A 16 -15.02 -14.55 -3.39
N PHE A 17 -14.99 -13.35 -3.96
CA PHE A 17 -15.79 -12.23 -3.48
C PHE A 17 -16.70 -11.58 -4.52
N GLY A 18 -16.50 -11.80 -5.81
CA GLY A 18 -17.15 -11.04 -6.88
C GLY A 18 -18.19 -11.81 -7.70
N GLN A 19 -18.70 -12.95 -7.21
CA GLN A 19 -19.67 -13.78 -7.92
C GLN A 19 -20.94 -13.99 -7.08
N GLU A 20 -22.09 -14.16 -7.70
CA GLU A 20 -23.36 -14.43 -6.99
C GLU A 20 -23.27 -15.67 -6.09
N PHE A 21 -22.63 -16.74 -6.53
CA PHE A 21 -22.46 -17.94 -5.72
C PHE A 21 -21.51 -17.74 -4.51
N SER A 22 -20.64 -16.75 -4.54
CA SER A 22 -19.70 -16.40 -3.45
C SER A 22 -20.15 -15.18 -2.62
N LYS A 23 -21.29 -14.58 -2.92
CA LYS A 23 -21.89 -13.48 -2.17
C LYS A 23 -21.91 -13.67 -0.64
N PRO A 24 -22.27 -14.85 -0.08
CA PRO A 24 -22.20 -15.07 1.36
C PRO A 24 -20.78 -14.94 1.94
N LEU A 25 -19.74 -15.18 1.16
CA LEU A 25 -18.35 -15.03 1.59
C LEU A 25 -18.00 -13.54 1.74
N LEU A 26 -18.36 -12.72 0.75
CA LEU A 26 -18.16 -11.28 0.81
C LEU A 26 -18.94 -10.66 2.00
N MET A 27 -20.20 -11.05 2.19
CA MET A 27 -21.01 -10.59 3.32
C MET A 27 -20.39 -10.95 4.65
N SER A 28 -19.92 -12.20 4.82
CA SER A 28 -19.25 -12.65 6.04
C SER A 28 -17.98 -11.85 6.32
N PHE A 29 -17.16 -11.63 5.29
CA PHE A 29 -15.97 -10.79 5.42
C PHE A 29 -16.31 -9.35 5.82
N LEU A 30 -17.23 -8.70 5.12
CA LEU A 30 -17.63 -7.32 5.41
C LEU A 30 -18.25 -7.18 6.81
N ASN A 31 -19.09 -8.13 7.24
CA ASN A 31 -19.64 -8.14 8.59
C ASN A 31 -18.56 -8.33 9.66
N SER A 32 -17.53 -9.12 9.39
CA SER A 32 -16.40 -9.27 10.30
C SER A 32 -15.54 -7.99 10.37
N LEU A 33 -15.37 -7.29 9.24
CA LEU A 33 -14.64 -6.03 9.13
C LEU A 33 -15.33 -4.88 9.87
N LEU A 34 -16.67 -4.83 9.79
CA LEU A 34 -17.52 -3.75 10.30
C LEU A 34 -18.23 -4.14 11.62
N VAL A 35 -17.70 -5.14 12.33
CA VAL A 35 -18.30 -5.62 13.59
C VAL A 35 -18.42 -4.47 14.60
N GLY A 36 -19.60 -4.36 15.22
CA GLY A 36 -19.91 -3.30 16.18
C GLY A 36 -20.32 -1.96 15.54
N GLU A 37 -20.21 -1.83 14.22
CA GLU A 37 -20.63 -0.62 13.50
C GLU A 37 -21.94 -0.83 12.74
N LYS A 38 -22.03 -1.92 12.00
CA LYS A 38 -23.24 -2.29 11.26
C LYS A 38 -23.29 -3.79 10.96
N THR A 39 -24.48 -4.24 10.59
CA THR A 39 -24.71 -5.58 10.08
C THR A 39 -25.27 -5.50 8.67
N ILE A 40 -24.55 -6.09 7.72
CA ILE A 40 -24.98 -6.21 6.32
C ILE A 40 -25.84 -7.47 6.20
N VAL A 41 -27.11 -7.28 5.92
CA VAL A 41 -28.10 -8.37 5.81
C VAL A 41 -28.08 -8.97 4.42
N ASP A 42 -27.96 -8.15 3.40
CA ASP A 42 -27.83 -8.57 1.99
C ASP A 42 -27.08 -7.52 1.17
N ILE A 43 -26.52 -7.95 0.02
CA ILE A 43 -25.88 -7.08 -0.97
C ILE A 43 -26.38 -7.40 -2.37
N THR A 44 -26.32 -6.42 -3.24
CA THR A 44 -26.54 -6.58 -4.68
C THR A 44 -25.27 -6.12 -5.41
N PHE A 45 -24.71 -6.99 -6.26
CA PHE A 45 -23.59 -6.59 -7.11
C PHE A 45 -24.05 -5.56 -8.14
N LEU A 46 -23.24 -4.52 -8.30
CA LEU A 46 -23.43 -3.47 -9.29
C LEU A 46 -22.43 -3.64 -10.44
N ASP A 47 -22.68 -2.96 -11.54
CA ASP A 47 -21.71 -2.96 -12.63
C ASP A 47 -20.40 -2.32 -12.14
N LYS A 48 -19.34 -3.08 -12.25
CA LYS A 48 -17.99 -2.64 -11.87
C LYS A 48 -17.39 -1.65 -12.89
N GLU A 49 -17.86 -1.69 -14.15
CA GLU A 49 -17.48 -0.76 -15.19
C GLU A 49 -18.39 0.46 -15.14
N GLN A 50 -17.86 1.55 -14.64
CA GLN A 50 -18.56 2.81 -14.59
C GLN A 50 -18.19 3.63 -15.82
N PRO A 51 -19.10 3.78 -16.80
CA PRO A 51 -18.80 4.52 -18.02
C PRO A 51 -18.44 5.97 -17.69
N ALA A 52 -17.64 6.57 -18.55
CA ALA A 52 -17.32 7.98 -18.47
C ALA A 52 -18.59 8.83 -18.51
N ILE A 53 -18.64 9.91 -17.72
CA ILE A 53 -19.77 10.85 -17.72
C ILE A 53 -19.69 11.75 -18.96
N TYR A 54 -18.50 12.04 -19.42
CA TYR A 54 -18.20 12.81 -20.64
C TYR A 54 -17.34 11.99 -21.58
N ASP A 55 -17.43 12.22 -22.88
CA ASP A 55 -16.74 11.44 -23.93
C ASP A 55 -15.22 11.44 -23.81
N GLU A 56 -14.64 12.46 -23.16
CA GLU A 56 -13.19 12.60 -22.95
C GLU A 56 -12.70 11.98 -21.62
N ASP A 57 -13.61 11.59 -20.73
CA ASP A 57 -13.27 11.00 -19.44
C ASP A 57 -12.90 9.53 -19.56
N ARG A 58 -12.14 9.04 -18.59
CA ARG A 58 -11.84 7.60 -18.47
C ARG A 58 -12.95 6.88 -17.73
N SER A 59 -13.40 5.75 -18.26
CA SER A 59 -14.23 4.83 -17.50
C SER A 59 -13.52 4.35 -16.24
N LEU A 60 -14.24 4.19 -15.15
CA LEU A 60 -13.75 3.62 -13.91
C LEU A 60 -14.07 2.13 -13.88
N ILE A 61 -13.11 1.34 -13.42
CA ILE A 61 -13.31 -0.10 -13.25
C ILE A 61 -12.95 -0.44 -11.81
N TYR A 62 -13.94 -0.92 -11.08
CA TYR A 62 -13.76 -1.46 -9.72
C TYR A 62 -13.54 -2.96 -9.78
N ASP A 63 -12.80 -3.51 -8.83
CA ASP A 63 -12.67 -4.97 -8.72
C ASP A 63 -14.01 -5.59 -8.32
N ILE A 64 -14.63 -5.05 -7.26
CA ILE A 64 -15.97 -5.42 -6.80
C ILE A 64 -16.72 -4.16 -6.42
N TYR A 65 -17.95 -4.05 -6.87
CA TYR A 65 -18.86 -2.97 -6.51
C TYR A 65 -20.21 -3.55 -6.13
N CYS A 66 -20.69 -3.20 -4.94
CA CYS A 66 -21.98 -3.68 -4.47
C CYS A 66 -22.71 -2.64 -3.63
N LYS A 67 -24.00 -2.87 -3.44
CA LYS A 67 -24.91 -2.05 -2.66
C LYS A 67 -25.58 -2.90 -1.58
N THR A 68 -25.69 -2.38 -0.37
CA THR A 68 -26.38 -3.02 0.75
C THR A 68 -27.89 -2.79 0.65
N THR A 69 -28.66 -3.47 1.51
CA THR A 69 -30.12 -3.23 1.67
C THR A 69 -30.46 -1.81 2.12
N ASP A 70 -29.53 -1.09 2.76
CA ASP A 70 -29.70 0.28 3.19
C ASP A 70 -29.27 1.30 2.11
N ASP A 71 -29.05 0.81 0.88
CA ASP A 71 -28.57 1.56 -0.28
C ASP A 71 -27.16 2.12 -0.13
N GLU A 72 -26.38 1.68 0.84
CA GLU A 72 -24.98 2.08 0.97
C GLU A 72 -24.11 1.34 -0.05
N HIS A 73 -23.12 2.03 -0.59
CA HIS A 73 -22.26 1.50 -1.62
C HIS A 73 -20.94 0.98 -1.01
N ILE A 74 -20.49 -0.17 -1.48
CA ILE A 74 -19.22 -0.77 -1.05
C ILE A 74 -18.38 -1.11 -2.28
N ILE A 75 -17.19 -0.53 -2.34
CA ILE A 75 -16.16 -0.82 -3.32
C ILE A 75 -15.12 -1.68 -2.60
N VAL A 76 -14.74 -2.82 -3.18
CA VAL A 76 -13.65 -3.63 -2.64
C VAL A 76 -12.59 -3.77 -3.73
N GLU A 77 -11.38 -3.35 -3.38
CA GLU A 77 -10.21 -3.30 -4.26
C GLU A 77 -9.12 -4.23 -3.76
N MET A 78 -8.42 -4.87 -4.67
CA MET A 78 -7.25 -5.69 -4.37
C MET A 78 -6.03 -5.16 -5.13
N GLN A 79 -5.02 -4.73 -4.40
CA GLN A 79 -3.82 -4.14 -4.96
C GLN A 79 -2.58 -4.95 -4.58
N ASN A 80 -1.91 -5.50 -5.59
CA ASN A 80 -0.71 -6.31 -5.39
C ASN A 80 0.59 -5.51 -5.43
N ARG A 81 0.52 -4.24 -5.83
CA ARG A 81 1.68 -3.38 -6.04
C ARG A 81 1.43 -2.00 -5.51
N GLU A 82 2.48 -1.42 -4.96
CA GLU A 82 2.50 0.00 -4.72
C GLU A 82 2.34 0.76 -6.04
N GLN A 83 1.36 1.65 -6.04
CA GLN A 83 1.14 2.58 -7.14
C GLN A 83 1.27 3.99 -6.58
N PRO A 84 2.13 4.84 -7.14
CA PRO A 84 2.45 6.17 -6.59
C PRO A 84 1.23 7.04 -6.29
N TYR A 85 0.11 6.78 -6.97
CA TYR A 85 -1.10 7.58 -6.86
C TYR A 85 -2.28 6.82 -6.24
N PHE A 86 -2.05 5.68 -5.59
CA PHE A 86 -3.16 4.83 -5.11
C PHE A 86 -4.07 5.55 -4.11
N LYS A 87 -3.52 6.32 -3.16
CA LYS A 87 -4.32 7.13 -2.23
C LYS A 87 -5.21 8.15 -2.95
N LYS A 88 -4.67 8.86 -3.95
CA LYS A 88 -5.45 9.82 -4.75
C LYS A 88 -6.52 9.11 -5.58
N ARG A 89 -6.18 7.94 -6.14
CA ARG A 89 -7.14 7.12 -6.89
C ARG A 89 -8.27 6.61 -6.01
N SER A 90 -8.01 6.15 -4.80
CA SER A 90 -9.05 5.68 -3.88
C SER A 90 -9.99 6.82 -3.44
N VAL A 91 -9.46 8.02 -3.20
CA VAL A 91 -10.28 9.22 -2.95
C VAL A 91 -11.12 9.57 -4.18
N TYR A 92 -10.55 9.52 -5.37
CA TYR A 92 -11.28 9.76 -6.62
C TYR A 92 -12.40 8.74 -6.83
N TYR A 93 -12.12 7.45 -6.63
CA TYR A 93 -13.10 6.35 -6.75
C TYR A 93 -14.32 6.53 -5.84
N ILE A 94 -14.08 6.84 -4.58
CA ILE A 94 -15.16 7.02 -3.62
C ILE A 94 -15.94 8.30 -3.90
N SER A 95 -15.28 9.38 -4.34
CA SER A 95 -15.93 10.64 -4.72
C SER A 95 -16.84 10.49 -5.93
N GLU A 96 -16.41 9.72 -6.94
CA GLU A 96 -17.23 9.37 -8.09
C GLU A 96 -18.47 8.54 -7.68
N ALA A 97 -18.31 7.55 -6.82
CA ALA A 97 -19.42 6.75 -6.33
C ALA A 97 -20.43 7.57 -5.51
N ILE A 98 -20.00 8.65 -4.84
CA ILE A 98 -20.87 9.62 -4.19
C ILE A 98 -21.54 10.52 -5.23
N SER A 99 -20.77 11.09 -6.15
CA SER A 99 -21.27 12.00 -7.17
C SER A 99 -22.36 11.37 -8.05
N ARG A 100 -22.21 10.08 -8.38
CA ARG A 100 -23.16 9.32 -9.19
C ARG A 100 -24.51 9.04 -8.50
N GLN A 101 -24.63 9.29 -7.21
CA GLN A 101 -25.90 9.22 -6.49
C GLN A 101 -26.74 10.50 -6.69
N GLY A 102 -26.17 11.53 -7.30
CA GLY A 102 -26.86 12.78 -7.56
C GLY A 102 -28.02 12.61 -8.54
N GLU A 103 -29.24 12.98 -8.12
CA GLU A 103 -30.42 12.97 -8.94
C GLU A 103 -30.68 14.35 -9.56
N ARG A 104 -31.27 14.37 -10.74
CA ARG A 104 -31.70 15.62 -11.39
C ARG A 104 -33.08 16.03 -10.89
N GLY A 105 -33.24 17.27 -10.49
CA GLY A 105 -34.52 17.86 -10.11
C GLY A 105 -34.47 18.70 -8.86
N ALA A 106 -35.44 19.58 -8.69
CA ALA A 106 -35.49 20.54 -7.58
C ALA A 106 -35.85 19.88 -6.23
N GLU A 107 -36.35 18.65 -6.24
CA GLU A 107 -36.76 17.92 -5.04
C GLU A 107 -35.61 17.09 -4.40
N TRP A 108 -34.50 16.91 -5.10
CA TRP A 108 -33.34 16.20 -4.55
C TRP A 108 -32.70 17.00 -3.41
N ARG A 109 -32.68 16.42 -2.21
CA ARG A 109 -32.22 17.08 -0.98
C ARG A 109 -30.85 16.60 -0.52
N TYR A 110 -29.97 16.21 -1.46
CA TYR A 110 -28.64 15.67 -1.13
C TYR A 110 -28.70 14.41 -0.24
N ALA A 111 -29.72 13.56 -0.45
CA ALA A 111 -29.88 12.30 0.28
C ALA A 111 -28.90 11.23 -0.22
N ILE A 112 -27.58 11.54 -0.14
CA ILE A 112 -26.53 10.60 -0.46
C ILE A 112 -26.48 9.49 0.59
N LYS A 113 -26.07 8.30 0.15
CA LYS A 113 -25.80 7.15 1.00
C LYS A 113 -24.30 6.98 1.18
N ALA A 114 -23.90 6.40 2.29
CA ALA A 114 -22.50 6.17 2.58
C ALA A 114 -21.83 5.30 1.50
N VAL A 115 -20.58 5.63 1.22
CA VAL A 115 -19.70 4.85 0.33
C VAL A 115 -18.48 4.39 1.11
N TYR A 116 -18.26 3.08 1.12
CA TYR A 116 -17.09 2.44 1.72
C TYR A 116 -16.17 1.96 0.61
N LEU A 117 -14.88 2.25 0.75
CA LEU A 117 -13.85 1.63 -0.08
C LEU A 117 -12.96 0.79 0.82
N VAL A 118 -12.94 -0.51 0.59
CA VAL A 118 -12.09 -1.48 1.29
C VAL A 118 -10.97 -1.90 0.36
N ALA A 119 -9.74 -1.58 0.69
CA ALA A 119 -8.56 -1.89 -0.11
C ALA A 119 -7.69 -2.94 0.56
N PHE A 120 -7.55 -4.11 -0.05
CA PHE A 120 -6.53 -5.08 0.29
C PHE A 120 -5.21 -4.68 -0.37
N LEU A 121 -4.18 -4.43 0.43
CA LEU A 121 -2.86 -4.02 -0.05
C LEU A 121 -1.83 -5.11 0.27
N ASN A 122 -1.27 -5.71 -0.77
CA ASN A 122 -0.17 -6.67 -0.62
C ASN A 122 1.20 -5.96 -0.53
N PHE A 123 1.22 -4.73 -0.06
CA PHE A 123 2.37 -3.89 0.19
C PHE A 123 2.05 -2.89 1.31
N SER A 124 3.07 -2.23 1.83
CA SER A 124 2.92 -1.16 2.82
C SER A 124 2.85 0.20 2.13
N LEU A 125 1.93 1.07 2.60
CA LEU A 125 1.84 2.46 2.17
C LEU A 125 2.61 3.33 3.18
N PRO A 126 3.77 3.91 2.83
CA PRO A 126 4.63 4.61 3.78
C PRO A 126 3.94 5.74 4.55
N ASP A 127 3.01 6.42 3.89
CA ASP A 127 2.38 7.64 4.43
C ASP A 127 1.15 7.39 5.32
N ILE A 128 0.71 6.14 5.53
CA ILE A 128 -0.44 5.82 6.40
C ILE A 128 -0.05 5.04 7.65
N GLY A 129 1.26 4.87 7.87
CA GLY A 129 1.83 4.19 9.04
C GLY A 129 1.87 2.67 8.90
N ASP A 130 2.40 2.01 9.93
CA ASP A 130 2.70 0.57 9.95
C ASP A 130 1.55 -0.29 10.54
N SER A 131 0.36 0.29 10.67
CA SER A 131 -0.82 -0.46 11.14
C SER A 131 -1.37 -1.34 10.05
N PHE A 132 -1.76 -2.57 10.42
CA PHE A 132 -2.43 -3.49 9.50
C PHE A 132 -3.72 -2.90 8.92
N ARG A 133 -4.55 -2.25 9.77
CA ARG A 133 -5.80 -1.60 9.37
C ARG A 133 -5.71 -0.09 9.61
N THR A 134 -6.04 0.69 8.59
CA THR A 134 -6.18 2.14 8.68
C THR A 134 -7.55 2.55 8.18
N ASP A 135 -8.32 3.21 9.02
CA ASP A 135 -9.64 3.76 8.72
C ASP A 135 -9.54 5.27 8.51
N VAL A 136 -10.05 5.75 7.38
CA VAL A 136 -10.05 7.17 7.02
C VAL A 136 -11.49 7.64 6.83
N ALA A 137 -11.85 8.74 7.49
CA ALA A 137 -13.16 9.38 7.41
C ALA A 137 -13.00 10.91 7.43
N LEU A 138 -14.08 11.64 7.18
CA LEU A 138 -14.09 13.10 7.27
C LEU A 138 -14.18 13.52 8.75
N MET A 139 -13.20 14.31 9.21
CA MET A 139 -13.09 14.73 10.59
C MET A 139 -12.81 16.24 10.69
N ASP A 140 -13.31 16.85 11.77
CA ASP A 140 -12.89 18.20 12.15
C ASP A 140 -11.42 18.20 12.57
N MET A 141 -10.58 18.94 11.87
CA MET A 141 -9.13 18.92 12.08
C MET A 141 -8.66 19.48 13.41
N LYS A 142 -9.48 20.30 14.08
CA LYS A 142 -9.12 20.88 15.38
C LYS A 142 -9.53 19.99 16.54
N THR A 143 -10.71 19.39 16.44
CA THR A 143 -11.32 18.64 17.54
C THR A 143 -11.15 17.13 17.42
N GLY A 144 -10.79 16.63 16.23
CA GLY A 144 -10.75 15.21 15.92
C GLY A 144 -12.13 14.53 15.88
N ARG A 145 -13.22 15.31 15.90
CA ARG A 145 -14.58 14.77 15.86
C ARG A 145 -14.94 14.35 14.45
N LEU A 146 -15.60 13.20 14.33
CA LEU A 146 -16.17 12.74 13.08
C LEU A 146 -17.16 13.79 12.56
N PHE A 147 -16.93 14.27 11.32
CA PHE A 147 -17.82 15.21 10.65
C PHE A 147 -18.91 14.49 9.86
N SER A 148 -18.52 13.49 9.07
CA SER A 148 -19.46 12.65 8.32
C SER A 148 -18.91 11.24 8.17
N ASN A 149 -19.80 10.26 8.17
CA ASN A 149 -19.49 8.86 7.92
C ASN A 149 -19.89 8.42 6.49
N ASP A 150 -20.33 9.36 5.65
CA ASP A 150 -20.78 9.06 4.29
C ASP A 150 -19.63 8.69 3.34
N LEU A 151 -18.39 8.99 3.73
CA LEU A 151 -17.18 8.63 3.01
C LEU A 151 -16.21 7.92 3.94
N ARG A 152 -15.89 6.64 3.63
CA ARG A 152 -14.98 5.86 4.45
C ARG A 152 -14.04 5.01 3.60
N LEU A 153 -12.73 5.16 3.83
CA LEU A 153 -11.69 4.35 3.22
C LEU A 153 -11.07 3.45 4.29
N ILE A 154 -10.99 2.15 4.00
CA ILE A 154 -10.41 1.15 4.89
C ILE A 154 -9.27 0.49 4.14
N TYR A 155 -8.04 0.72 4.60
CA TYR A 155 -6.85 0.11 4.03
C TYR A 155 -6.40 -1.06 4.91
N LEU A 156 -6.20 -2.22 4.29
CA LEU A 156 -5.75 -3.46 4.93
C LEU A 156 -4.35 -3.80 4.37
N GLN A 157 -3.31 -3.41 5.09
CA GLN A 157 -1.91 -3.62 4.71
C GLN A 157 -1.45 -5.03 5.12
N LEU A 158 -1.60 -6.00 4.24
CA LEU A 158 -1.34 -7.42 4.52
C LEU A 158 0.07 -7.74 5.04
N PRO A 159 1.16 -7.04 4.64
CA PRO A 159 2.47 -7.27 5.25
C PRO A 159 2.50 -7.08 6.77
N HIS A 160 1.69 -6.15 7.29
CA HIS A 160 1.62 -5.86 8.73
C HIS A 160 0.70 -6.80 9.53
N PHE A 161 -0.02 -7.70 8.88
CA PHE A 161 -0.75 -8.76 9.57
C PHE A 161 0.21 -9.93 9.87
N VAL A 162 0.61 -10.06 11.13
CA VAL A 162 1.63 -11.04 11.58
C VAL A 162 1.07 -12.13 12.50
N LYS A 163 -0.25 -12.14 12.73
CA LYS A 163 -0.89 -13.12 13.62
C LYS A 163 -0.80 -14.55 13.07
N GLU A 164 -0.48 -15.47 13.95
CA GLU A 164 -0.56 -16.90 13.70
C GLU A 164 -1.98 -17.45 13.93
N VAL A 165 -2.24 -18.68 13.47
CA VAL A 165 -3.55 -19.36 13.58
C VAL A 165 -4.15 -19.26 14.98
N VAL A 166 -3.31 -19.48 16.00
CA VAL A 166 -3.72 -19.54 17.42
C VAL A 166 -4.05 -18.16 18.00
N GLU A 167 -3.62 -17.10 17.34
CA GLU A 167 -3.82 -15.71 17.74
C GLU A 167 -5.04 -15.06 17.05
N CYS A 168 -5.69 -15.80 16.14
CA CYS A 168 -6.86 -15.32 15.40
C CYS A 168 -8.14 -15.58 16.20
N ASP A 169 -8.46 -14.70 17.14
CA ASP A 169 -9.56 -14.88 18.10
C ASP A 169 -10.93 -14.50 17.53
N ASN A 170 -10.97 -13.64 16.51
CA ASN A 170 -12.20 -13.15 15.88
C ASN A 170 -12.27 -13.54 14.40
N ASP A 171 -13.46 -13.40 13.80
CA ASP A 171 -13.67 -13.81 12.41
C ASP A 171 -12.93 -12.93 11.40
N PHE A 172 -12.69 -11.66 11.72
CA PHE A 172 -11.90 -10.79 10.86
C PHE A 172 -10.45 -11.25 10.77
N ASP A 173 -9.80 -11.53 11.90
CA ASP A 173 -8.44 -12.11 11.91
C ASP A 173 -8.36 -13.42 11.14
N ARG A 174 -9.36 -14.29 11.31
CA ARG A 174 -9.45 -15.58 10.60
C ARG A 174 -9.55 -15.39 9.10
N TRP A 175 -10.37 -14.43 8.63
CA TRP A 175 -10.47 -14.09 7.24
C TRP A 175 -9.12 -13.63 6.67
N ILE A 176 -8.47 -12.70 7.33
CA ILE A 176 -7.17 -12.17 6.87
C ILE A 176 -6.11 -13.25 6.86
N TYR A 177 -6.03 -14.07 7.92
CA TYR A 177 -5.10 -15.19 7.98
C TYR A 177 -5.29 -16.15 6.81
N VAL A 178 -6.53 -16.57 6.56
CA VAL A 178 -6.84 -17.50 5.48
C VAL A 178 -6.49 -16.89 4.13
N LEU A 179 -6.90 -15.66 3.84
CA LEU A 179 -6.59 -15.01 2.58
C LEU A 179 -5.07 -14.88 2.38
N LYS A 180 -4.34 -14.40 3.39
CA LYS A 180 -2.89 -14.20 3.30
C LYS A 180 -2.12 -15.48 3.03
N ASN A 181 -2.55 -16.60 3.61
CA ASN A 181 -1.81 -17.86 3.59
C ASN A 181 -2.41 -18.92 2.65
N MET A 182 -3.54 -18.64 1.99
CA MET A 182 -4.35 -19.64 1.26
C MET A 182 -3.55 -20.47 0.27
N GLU A 183 -2.65 -19.88 -0.51
CA GLU A 183 -1.87 -20.59 -1.53
C GLU A 183 -0.93 -21.64 -0.92
N ALA A 184 -0.46 -21.41 0.31
CA ALA A 184 0.43 -22.34 1.03
C ALA A 184 -0.32 -23.41 1.84
N LEU A 185 -1.62 -23.22 2.08
CA LEU A 185 -2.40 -24.12 2.92
C LEU A 185 -2.85 -25.37 2.15
N ASN A 186 -2.72 -26.53 2.78
CA ASN A 186 -3.31 -27.78 2.29
C ASN A 186 -4.76 -27.98 2.78
N ARG A 187 -5.13 -27.30 3.87
CA ARG A 187 -6.47 -27.29 4.47
C ARG A 187 -6.70 -25.93 5.10
N LEU A 188 -7.87 -25.33 4.85
CA LEU A 188 -8.22 -24.10 5.53
C LEU A 188 -8.47 -24.37 7.02
N PRO A 189 -7.82 -23.61 7.93
CA PRO A 189 -8.17 -23.61 9.33
C PRO A 189 -9.66 -23.29 9.49
N TRP A 190 -10.27 -23.76 10.55
CA TRP A 190 -11.69 -23.54 10.90
C TRP A 190 -12.74 -24.08 9.90
N ALA A 191 -12.39 -24.55 8.70
CA ALA A 191 -13.35 -25.08 7.72
C ALA A 191 -14.25 -26.19 8.30
N ALA A 192 -13.71 -27.02 9.21
CA ALA A 192 -14.47 -28.10 9.84
C ALA A 192 -15.48 -27.61 10.92
N LYS A 193 -15.38 -26.35 11.35
CA LYS A 193 -16.19 -25.79 12.46
C LYS A 193 -17.02 -24.58 12.07
N ASN A 194 -16.80 -24.03 10.87
CA ASN A 194 -17.42 -22.81 10.38
C ASN A 194 -17.85 -23.01 8.92
N SER A 195 -19.14 -22.96 8.66
CA SER A 195 -19.74 -23.18 7.34
C SER A 195 -19.27 -22.20 6.27
N VAL A 196 -18.89 -20.99 6.67
CA VAL A 196 -18.36 -19.97 5.74
C VAL A 196 -16.97 -20.39 5.25
N PHE A 197 -16.07 -20.82 6.14
CA PHE A 197 -14.75 -21.30 5.74
C PHE A 197 -14.80 -22.68 5.06
N GLU A 198 -15.80 -23.51 5.36
CA GLU A 198 -16.08 -24.73 4.60
C GLU A 198 -16.44 -24.38 3.15
N ARG A 199 -17.39 -23.45 2.96
CA ARG A 199 -17.79 -22.95 1.64
C ARG A 199 -16.61 -22.29 0.90
N LEU A 200 -15.82 -21.48 1.59
CA LEU A 200 -14.60 -20.90 1.03
C LEU A 200 -13.63 -21.99 0.55
N SER A 201 -13.44 -23.03 1.36
CA SER A 201 -12.60 -24.19 0.98
C SER A 201 -13.06 -24.87 -0.31
N GLN A 202 -14.37 -25.01 -0.50
CA GLN A 202 -14.95 -25.61 -1.71
C GLN A 202 -14.78 -24.68 -2.94
N ILE A 203 -15.08 -23.40 -2.79
CA ILE A 203 -15.02 -22.41 -3.88
C ILE A 203 -13.56 -22.14 -4.31
N ALA A 204 -12.64 -22.11 -3.35
CA ALA A 204 -11.23 -21.83 -3.59
C ALA A 204 -10.41 -23.05 -4.02
N ASP A 205 -10.95 -24.27 -3.92
CA ASP A 205 -10.25 -25.47 -4.33
C ASP A 205 -10.03 -25.44 -5.86
N ILE A 206 -8.78 -25.57 -6.26
CA ILE A 206 -8.39 -25.55 -7.67
C ILE A 206 -9.06 -26.70 -8.46
N SER A 207 -9.34 -27.82 -7.80
CA SER A 207 -10.01 -28.96 -8.43
C SER A 207 -11.49 -28.69 -8.76
N SER A 208 -12.10 -27.68 -8.12
CA SER A 208 -13.48 -27.26 -8.38
C SER A 208 -13.63 -26.38 -9.63
N LEU A 209 -12.52 -25.95 -10.23
CA LEU A 209 -12.54 -25.13 -11.43
C LEU A 209 -12.91 -25.98 -12.66
N SER A 210 -13.81 -25.46 -13.48
CA SER A 210 -14.02 -26.00 -14.83
C SER A 210 -12.74 -25.91 -15.67
N LYS A 211 -12.66 -26.65 -16.77
CA LYS A 211 -11.52 -26.61 -17.66
C LYS A 211 -11.21 -25.19 -18.17
N GLU A 212 -12.26 -24.43 -18.50
CA GLU A 212 -12.13 -23.06 -18.98
C GLU A 212 -11.66 -22.12 -17.88
N GLU A 213 -12.27 -22.20 -16.70
CA GLU A 213 -11.87 -21.42 -15.51
C GLU A 213 -10.43 -21.73 -15.12
N ARG A 214 -10.04 -23.00 -15.19
CA ARG A 214 -8.67 -23.42 -14.89
C ARG A 214 -7.66 -22.82 -15.87
N MET A 215 -7.95 -22.82 -17.17
CA MET A 215 -7.09 -22.19 -18.16
C MET A 215 -6.92 -20.70 -17.92
N LYS A 216 -8.03 -19.98 -17.65
CA LYS A 216 -7.99 -18.54 -17.33
C LYS A 216 -7.21 -18.28 -16.04
N TYR A 217 -7.40 -19.10 -15.01
CA TYR A 217 -6.67 -18.99 -13.76
C TYR A 217 -5.16 -19.21 -13.95
N ASP A 218 -4.77 -20.28 -14.63
CA ASP A 218 -3.36 -20.61 -14.90
C ASP A 218 -2.66 -19.52 -15.74
N GLU A 219 -3.36 -18.88 -16.68
CA GLU A 219 -2.88 -17.72 -17.42
C GLU A 219 -2.74 -16.49 -16.50
N GLY A 220 -3.74 -16.22 -15.69
CA GLY A 220 -3.73 -15.11 -14.73
C GLY A 220 -2.60 -15.24 -13.71
N ILE A 221 -2.36 -16.43 -13.17
CA ILE A 221 -1.24 -16.71 -12.24
C ILE A 221 0.11 -16.53 -12.92
N ARG A 222 0.27 -16.96 -14.17
CA ARG A 222 1.52 -16.70 -14.90
C ARG A 222 1.77 -15.21 -15.03
N LYS A 223 0.80 -14.43 -15.52
CA LYS A 223 0.90 -12.97 -15.64
C LYS A 223 1.21 -12.31 -14.29
N TYR A 224 0.58 -12.78 -13.22
CA TYR A 224 0.83 -12.29 -11.85
C TYR A 224 2.29 -12.54 -11.43
N ARG A 225 2.80 -13.76 -11.60
CA ARG A 225 4.18 -14.14 -11.24
C ARG A 225 5.22 -13.43 -12.10
N ASP A 226 5.00 -13.36 -13.41
CA ASP A 226 5.88 -12.62 -14.35
C ASP A 226 5.99 -11.16 -13.92
N THR A 227 4.88 -10.58 -13.53
CA THR A 227 4.83 -9.23 -13.03
C THR A 227 5.63 -9.03 -11.75
N LEU A 228 5.53 -9.94 -10.76
CA LEU A 228 6.34 -9.89 -9.54
C LEU A 228 7.83 -9.99 -9.87
N CYS A 229 8.23 -10.91 -10.74
CA CYS A 229 9.64 -11.06 -11.15
C CYS A 229 10.20 -9.78 -11.80
N VAL A 230 9.42 -9.12 -12.67
CA VAL A 230 9.85 -7.85 -13.29
C VAL A 230 10.05 -6.75 -12.25
N MET A 231 9.16 -6.70 -11.25
CA MET A 231 9.26 -5.70 -10.18
C MET A 231 10.45 -5.93 -9.26
N ASP A 232 10.67 -7.18 -8.85
CA ASP A 232 11.83 -7.55 -8.03
C ASP A 232 13.12 -7.20 -8.77
N GLY A 233 13.18 -7.47 -10.06
CA GLY A 233 14.31 -7.09 -10.92
C GLY A 233 14.52 -5.56 -10.97
N ALA A 234 13.46 -4.79 -11.14
CA ALA A 234 13.53 -3.32 -11.16
C ALA A 234 13.95 -2.74 -9.80
N TYR A 235 13.44 -3.31 -8.71
CA TYR A 235 13.79 -2.92 -7.35
C TYR A 235 15.28 -3.17 -7.05
N LEU A 236 15.77 -4.38 -7.35
CA LEU A 236 17.19 -4.74 -7.17
C LEU A 236 18.11 -3.86 -8.01
N LYS A 237 17.71 -3.57 -9.26
CA LYS A 237 18.46 -2.65 -10.13
C LYS A 237 18.49 -1.23 -9.54
N GLY A 238 17.37 -0.72 -9.04
CA GLY A 238 17.30 0.59 -8.40
C GLY A 238 18.19 0.70 -7.17
N ILE A 239 18.24 -0.35 -6.33
CA ILE A 239 19.17 -0.42 -5.18
C ILE A 239 20.62 -0.39 -5.65
N ALA A 240 20.99 -1.20 -6.65
CA ALA A 240 22.35 -1.27 -7.15
C ALA A 240 22.81 0.11 -7.70
N GLU A 241 21.98 0.74 -8.53
CA GLU A 241 22.25 2.07 -9.10
C GLU A 241 22.33 3.16 -7.99
N GLY A 242 21.47 3.07 -6.98
CA GLY A 242 21.47 3.99 -5.85
C GLY A 242 22.74 3.84 -4.98
N MET A 243 23.17 2.60 -4.72
CA MET A 243 24.41 2.31 -4.00
C MET A 243 25.64 2.81 -4.77
N GLU A 244 25.72 2.54 -6.08
CA GLU A 244 26.83 2.99 -6.92
C GLU A 244 26.95 4.52 -6.91
N LYS A 245 25.84 5.24 -7.11
CA LYS A 245 25.82 6.71 -7.04
C LYS A 245 26.20 7.23 -5.66
N GLY A 246 25.64 6.64 -4.59
CA GLY A 246 25.96 7.05 -3.22
C GLY A 246 27.44 6.86 -2.86
N ILE A 247 28.05 5.76 -3.31
CA ILE A 247 29.49 5.51 -3.12
C ILE A 247 30.31 6.54 -3.91
N ALA A 248 29.98 6.79 -5.18
CA ALA A 248 30.69 7.75 -6.01
C ALA A 248 30.65 9.17 -5.41
N GLU A 249 29.47 9.65 -5.04
CA GLU A 249 29.29 10.96 -4.41
C GLU A 249 29.98 11.05 -3.03
N GLY A 250 29.93 9.98 -2.25
CA GLY A 250 30.61 9.91 -0.94
C GLY A 250 32.12 9.94 -1.08
N MET A 251 32.68 9.23 -2.07
CA MET A 251 34.12 9.26 -2.36
C MET A 251 34.57 10.64 -2.83
N GLU A 252 33.84 11.27 -3.75
CA GLU A 252 34.17 12.61 -4.26
C GLU A 252 34.19 13.65 -3.12
N LYS A 253 33.14 13.67 -2.29
CA LYS A 253 33.09 14.56 -1.12
C LYS A 253 34.20 14.28 -0.12
N GLY A 254 34.43 13.01 0.18
CA GLY A 254 35.47 12.60 1.13
C GLY A 254 36.87 12.99 0.65
N ILE A 255 37.17 12.84 -0.64
CA ILE A 255 38.45 13.27 -1.23
C ILE A 255 38.59 14.81 -1.15
N ALA A 256 37.53 15.56 -1.53
CA ALA A 256 37.56 17.03 -1.49
C ALA A 256 37.81 17.55 -0.05
N GLU A 257 37.06 17.06 0.91
CA GLU A 257 37.21 17.43 2.33
C GLU A 257 38.58 17.00 2.90
N GLY A 258 39.04 15.83 2.52
CA GLY A 258 40.38 15.32 2.94
C GLY A 258 41.51 16.17 2.37
N MET A 259 41.43 16.59 1.10
CA MET A 259 42.39 17.48 0.48
C MET A 259 42.40 18.86 1.14
N GLU A 260 41.21 19.42 1.39
CA GLU A 260 41.11 20.74 2.05
C GLU A 260 41.73 20.73 3.45
N LYS A 261 41.37 19.73 4.26
CA LYS A 261 41.97 19.54 5.61
C LYS A 261 43.47 19.31 5.55
N GLY A 262 43.94 18.45 4.67
CA GLY A 262 45.36 18.16 4.49
C GLY A 262 46.17 19.39 4.09
N ILE A 263 45.63 20.21 3.17
CA ILE A 263 46.30 21.50 2.80
C ILE A 263 46.34 22.44 4.00
N ALA A 264 45.21 22.61 4.72
CA ALA A 264 45.15 23.48 5.89
C ALA A 264 46.14 23.05 6.99
N GLU A 265 46.17 21.74 7.29
CA GLU A 265 47.14 21.21 8.26
C GLU A 265 48.60 21.35 7.81
N GLY A 266 48.88 21.12 6.52
CA GLY A 266 50.20 21.29 5.93
C GLY A 266 50.69 22.75 6.02
N VAL A 267 49.79 23.71 5.76
CA VAL A 267 50.08 25.15 5.90
C VAL A 267 50.38 25.50 7.36
N LEU A 268 49.56 25.02 8.32
CA LEU A 268 49.80 25.22 9.75
C LEU A 268 51.14 24.62 10.22
N GLN A 269 51.46 23.42 9.77
CA GLN A 269 52.74 22.77 10.13
C GLN A 269 53.92 23.52 9.53
N THR A 270 53.81 23.99 8.29
CA THR A 270 54.81 24.81 7.64
C THR A 270 55.07 26.12 8.42
N ALA A 271 53.99 26.79 8.81
CA ALA A 271 54.06 28.02 9.61
C ALA A 271 54.76 27.80 10.97
N ARG A 272 54.44 26.67 11.66
CA ARG A 272 55.16 26.26 12.90
C ARG A 272 56.66 26.10 12.69
N ASN A 273 57.04 25.37 11.65
CA ASN A 273 58.42 25.13 11.32
C ASN A 273 59.15 26.45 11.02
N MET A 274 58.56 27.34 10.25
CA MET A 274 59.14 28.66 9.97
C MET A 274 59.28 29.51 11.23
N LYS A 275 58.33 29.47 12.16
CA LYS A 275 58.39 30.16 13.46
C LYS A 275 59.55 29.64 14.32
N VAL A 276 59.68 28.32 14.38
CA VAL A 276 60.82 27.68 15.12
C VAL A 276 62.17 28.05 14.50
N CYS A 277 62.25 28.21 13.18
CA CYS A 277 63.46 28.64 12.47
C CYS A 277 63.77 30.16 12.59
N GLY A 278 62.94 30.90 13.32
CA GLY A 278 63.16 32.36 13.55
C GLY A 278 62.73 33.26 12.41
N VAL A 279 61.90 32.78 11.48
CA VAL A 279 61.35 33.62 10.39
C VAL A 279 60.37 34.64 10.97
N SER A 280 60.40 35.88 10.46
CA SER A 280 59.50 36.95 10.94
C SER A 280 58.04 36.63 10.73
N ILE A 281 57.17 37.02 11.67
CA ILE A 281 55.70 36.83 11.55
C ILE A 281 55.16 37.40 10.23
N SER A 282 55.67 38.56 9.80
CA SER A 282 55.29 39.20 8.54
C SER A 282 55.62 38.32 7.31
N ASP A 283 56.78 37.65 7.33
CA ASP A 283 57.18 36.77 6.23
C ASP A 283 56.40 35.44 6.26
N ILE A 284 56.17 34.86 7.44
CA ILE A 284 55.30 33.69 7.59
C ILE A 284 53.89 33.99 7.04
N GLN A 285 53.35 35.14 7.34
CA GLN A 285 52.06 35.59 6.86
C GLN A 285 52.02 35.69 5.31
N LYS A 286 53.06 36.26 4.70
CA LYS A 286 53.16 36.36 3.23
C LYS A 286 53.24 35.00 2.55
N PHE A 287 53.93 34.04 3.10
CA PHE A 287 54.13 32.70 2.51
C PHE A 287 53.00 31.73 2.77
N THR A 288 52.27 31.85 3.89
CA THR A 288 51.24 30.88 4.29
C THR A 288 49.82 31.41 4.14
N GLY A 289 49.65 32.74 4.07
CA GLY A 289 48.34 33.38 4.06
C GLY A 289 47.60 33.34 5.40
N LEU A 290 48.22 32.82 6.49
CA LEU A 290 47.63 32.77 7.81
C LEU A 290 47.55 34.12 8.47
N SER A 291 46.58 34.36 9.32
CA SER A 291 46.49 35.61 10.12
C SER A 291 47.60 35.68 11.16
N GLU A 292 47.98 36.92 11.53
CA GLU A 292 48.96 37.17 12.56
C GLU A 292 48.60 36.51 13.91
N GLU A 293 47.28 36.53 14.23
CA GLU A 293 46.75 35.90 15.43
C GLU A 293 46.95 34.37 15.42
N THR A 294 46.65 33.74 14.28
CA THR A 294 46.87 32.29 14.09
C THR A 294 48.36 31.95 14.25
N ILE A 295 49.29 32.73 13.63
CA ILE A 295 50.70 32.48 13.68
C ILE A 295 51.26 32.67 15.10
N LYS A 296 50.75 33.69 15.86
CA LYS A 296 51.13 33.86 17.27
C LYS A 296 50.73 32.71 18.17
N GLY A 297 49.55 32.08 17.87
CA GLY A 297 49.00 30.92 18.61
C GLY A 297 49.66 29.57 18.29
N LEU A 298 50.46 29.48 17.19
CA LEU A 298 51.24 28.28 16.85
C LEU A 298 52.49 28.14 17.71
#